data_a6654ef79f81d23889fb2d27640920ae
#
_entry.id   a6654ef79f81d23889fb2d27640920ae
#
_cell.length_a   1.000
_cell.length_b   1.000
_cell.length_c   1.000
_cell.angle_alpha   90.00
_cell.angle_beta   90.00
_cell.angle_gamma   90.00
#
_symmetry.space_group_name_H-M   'P 1'
#
loop_
_entity.id
_entity.type
_entity.pdbx_description
1 polymer ?
#
loop_
_entity_poly.entity_id
_entity_poly.type
_entity_poly.pdbx_seq_one_letter_code
_entity_poly.pdbx_strand_id
1 'polypeptide(L)'
;MTPPAHAPGTGATRAGVVVVGSINADQVVTVARHPLPGETLIGGSITMLPGGKGANQAVAAALLGAEVSMVGAIGRDAYAHTATTILESANVDLSSVRTVDSPTGLAVITVSDDGENTIIVIPGANAAVDADVVDRSADLIAGAAVVVLQGEIPAAASAAAARWATGRVVLNLAPVIELDEATVAAADPLVVNEHEAALLLAQLTPGAEPPASDAEAVARLREWGVRSVVLTRGALGAIIADADGTDAVPSPAVVSVDSSGAGDAFVGALGARLAAGDSLREAVGLAVRVGAFAVQSRGTQPSYPHAGDILPEVRTGHTTQQNEAHP
;
A
#
# COMPACT_ATOMS: atom_id res chain seq x y z
N MET A 1 22.17 -24.44 10.15
CA MET A 1 23.29 -24.11 9.23
C MET A 1 23.28 -22.59 9.07
N THR A 2 24.35 -21.90 9.49
CA THR A 2 24.51 -20.45 9.33
C THR A 2 24.62 -20.14 7.84
N PRO A 3 23.85 -19.21 7.26
CA PRO A 3 24.01 -18.85 5.86
C PRO A 3 25.38 -18.20 5.63
N PRO A 4 26.00 -18.37 4.45
CA PRO A 4 27.26 -17.74 4.13
C PRO A 4 27.10 -16.22 4.14
N ALA A 5 28.03 -15.52 4.80
CA ALA A 5 28.14 -14.08 4.75
C ALA A 5 28.42 -13.65 3.30
N HIS A 6 27.47 -13.00 2.66
CA HIS A 6 27.67 -12.37 1.36
C HIS A 6 28.56 -11.15 1.57
N ALA A 7 29.74 -11.18 0.97
CA ALA A 7 30.61 -10.01 0.93
C ALA A 7 29.94 -8.90 0.08
N PRO A 8 30.00 -7.61 0.50
CA PRO A 8 29.42 -6.55 -0.28
C PRO A 8 30.16 -6.43 -1.61
N GLY A 9 29.47 -6.80 -2.71
CA GLY A 9 29.92 -6.54 -4.07
C GLY A 9 29.96 -5.04 -4.33
N THR A 10 30.99 -4.60 -4.97
CA THR A 10 31.30 -3.23 -5.37
C THR A 10 30.11 -2.51 -6.01
N GLY A 11 29.57 -1.50 -5.32
CA GLY A 11 29.01 -0.25 -5.88
C GLY A 11 27.99 -0.30 -7.02
N ALA A 12 27.15 -1.33 -7.16
CA ALA A 12 25.97 -1.22 -8.00
C ALA A 12 24.96 -0.29 -7.30
N THR A 13 24.60 0.83 -7.92
CA THR A 13 23.51 1.68 -7.47
C THR A 13 22.23 0.84 -7.44
N ARG A 14 21.62 0.69 -6.26
CA ARG A 14 20.31 0.07 -6.14
C ARG A 14 19.31 0.89 -6.94
N ALA A 15 18.46 0.25 -7.72
CA ALA A 15 17.51 0.94 -8.58
C ALA A 15 16.11 0.33 -8.41
N GLY A 16 15.11 1.17 -8.57
CA GLY A 16 13.71 0.78 -8.68
C GLY A 16 13.05 0.28 -7.40
N VAL A 17 11.82 -0.15 -7.60
CA VAL A 17 10.91 -0.66 -6.56
C VAL A 17 10.60 -2.13 -6.86
N VAL A 18 10.73 -3.00 -5.88
CA VAL A 18 10.22 -4.37 -5.95
C VAL A 18 9.02 -4.48 -5.03
N VAL A 19 7.86 -4.84 -5.58
CA VAL A 19 6.66 -5.11 -4.80
C VAL A 19 6.51 -6.61 -4.65
N VAL A 20 6.50 -7.11 -3.41
CA VAL A 20 6.20 -8.50 -3.08
C VAL A 20 4.81 -8.52 -2.47
N GLY A 21 3.81 -8.99 -3.22
CA GLY A 21 2.43 -8.78 -2.77
C GLY A 21 1.36 -9.47 -3.61
N SER A 22 0.13 -9.09 -3.34
CA SER A 22 -1.09 -9.64 -3.92
C SER A 22 -1.40 -9.10 -5.31
N ILE A 23 -2.04 -9.95 -6.11
CA ILE A 23 -2.63 -9.62 -7.41
C ILE A 23 -4.05 -10.19 -7.41
N ASN A 24 -5.09 -9.33 -7.52
CA ASN A 24 -6.49 -9.72 -7.49
C ASN A 24 -7.22 -9.25 -8.73
N ALA A 25 -8.31 -9.95 -9.05
CA ALA A 25 -9.43 -9.37 -9.79
C ALA A 25 -10.51 -8.96 -8.79
N ASP A 26 -10.99 -7.73 -8.86
CA ASP A 26 -12.04 -7.22 -7.98
C ASP A 26 -13.38 -7.29 -8.69
N GLN A 27 -14.31 -8.11 -8.17
CA GLN A 27 -15.68 -8.24 -8.65
C GLN A 27 -16.57 -7.26 -7.90
N VAL A 28 -16.92 -6.16 -8.53
CA VAL A 28 -17.80 -5.13 -7.95
C VAL A 28 -19.24 -5.38 -8.37
N VAL A 29 -20.11 -5.61 -7.39
CA VAL A 29 -21.55 -5.83 -7.57
C VAL A 29 -22.30 -4.67 -6.95
N THR A 30 -23.17 -4.00 -7.73
CA THR A 30 -24.05 -2.96 -7.18
C THR A 30 -25.38 -3.56 -6.73
N VAL A 31 -25.88 -3.09 -5.59
CA VAL A 31 -27.16 -3.50 -5.01
C VAL A 31 -27.88 -2.28 -4.43
N ALA A 32 -29.20 -2.34 -4.34
CA ALA A 32 -29.97 -1.27 -3.69
C ALA A 32 -29.65 -1.16 -2.19
N ARG A 33 -29.37 -2.28 -1.54
CA ARG A 33 -28.90 -2.39 -0.14
C ARG A 33 -28.22 -3.74 0.07
N HIS A 34 -27.48 -3.90 1.14
CA HIS A 34 -26.91 -5.21 1.48
C HIS A 34 -28.01 -6.22 1.85
N PRO A 35 -27.87 -7.50 1.42
CA PRO A 35 -28.82 -8.56 1.78
C PRO A 35 -28.69 -8.90 3.27
N LEU A 36 -29.82 -9.23 3.88
CA LEU A 36 -29.87 -9.82 5.22
C LEU A 36 -29.56 -11.34 5.14
N PRO A 37 -29.14 -11.98 6.24
CA PRO A 37 -28.94 -13.42 6.27
C PRO A 37 -30.16 -14.19 5.75
N GLY A 38 -29.97 -15.06 4.74
CA GLY A 38 -31.04 -15.85 4.11
C GLY A 38 -31.84 -15.11 3.04
N GLU A 39 -31.56 -13.86 2.75
CA GLU A 39 -32.25 -13.07 1.74
C GLU A 39 -31.60 -13.19 0.36
N THR A 40 -32.42 -13.17 -0.69
CA THR A 40 -31.97 -13.05 -2.09
C THR A 40 -32.39 -11.69 -2.64
N LEU A 41 -31.40 -10.90 -3.11
CA LEU A 41 -31.62 -9.63 -3.80
C LEU A 41 -31.27 -9.74 -5.29
N ILE A 42 -31.94 -8.92 -6.10
CA ILE A 42 -31.54 -8.71 -7.48
C ILE A 42 -30.50 -7.58 -7.50
N GLY A 43 -29.30 -7.87 -8.01
CA GLY A 43 -28.25 -6.87 -8.20
C GLY A 43 -28.50 -5.97 -9.40
N GLY A 44 -27.86 -4.80 -9.41
CA GLY A 44 -27.92 -3.82 -10.50
C GLY A 44 -26.93 -4.14 -11.62
N SER A 45 -25.63 -4.21 -11.29
CA SER A 45 -24.56 -4.46 -12.26
C SER A 45 -23.44 -5.29 -11.64
N ILE A 46 -22.59 -5.84 -12.53
CA ILE A 46 -21.34 -6.46 -12.14
C ILE A 46 -20.22 -5.89 -13.01
N THR A 47 -19.10 -5.55 -12.40
CA THR A 47 -17.90 -5.07 -13.08
C THR A 47 -16.69 -5.81 -12.54
N MET A 48 -15.78 -6.23 -13.44
CA MET A 48 -14.50 -6.83 -13.05
C MET A 48 -13.41 -5.78 -13.22
N LEU A 49 -12.65 -5.52 -12.17
CA LEU A 49 -11.58 -4.53 -12.12
C LEU A 49 -10.26 -5.19 -11.68
N PRO A 50 -9.10 -4.67 -12.09
CA PRO A 50 -7.84 -5.08 -11.50
C PRO A 50 -7.74 -4.57 -10.06
N GLY A 51 -7.17 -5.39 -9.17
CA GLY A 51 -7.03 -5.09 -7.76
C GLY A 51 -5.91 -5.87 -7.08
N GLY A 52 -5.99 -5.93 -5.76
CA GLY A 52 -4.93 -6.45 -4.89
C GLY A 52 -3.94 -5.35 -4.50
N LYS A 53 -3.67 -5.21 -3.19
CA LYS A 53 -2.81 -4.11 -2.68
C LYS A 53 -1.43 -4.09 -3.32
N GLY A 54 -0.81 -5.27 -3.52
CA GLY A 54 0.48 -5.36 -4.21
C GLY A 54 0.41 -4.80 -5.62
N ALA A 55 -0.54 -5.25 -6.44
CA ALA A 55 -0.73 -4.76 -7.80
C ALA A 55 -1.06 -3.25 -7.83
N ASN A 56 -1.94 -2.79 -6.93
CA ASN A 56 -2.31 -1.37 -6.84
C ASN A 56 -1.09 -0.48 -6.57
N GLN A 57 -0.27 -0.86 -5.58
CA GLN A 57 0.93 -0.12 -5.19
C GLN A 57 2.01 -0.16 -6.27
N ALA A 58 2.16 -1.30 -6.96
CA ALA A 58 3.07 -1.43 -8.10
C ALA A 58 2.66 -0.51 -9.26
N VAL A 59 1.36 -0.50 -9.61
CA VAL A 59 0.82 0.40 -10.66
C VAL A 59 1.03 1.86 -10.28
N ALA A 60 0.68 2.25 -9.03
CA ALA A 60 0.85 3.63 -8.59
C ALA A 60 2.30 4.10 -8.67
N ALA A 61 3.26 3.26 -8.27
CA ALA A 61 4.69 3.57 -8.38
C ALA A 61 5.14 3.70 -9.86
N ALA A 62 4.72 2.77 -10.71
CA ALA A 62 5.10 2.75 -12.13
C ALA A 62 4.54 3.94 -12.91
N LEU A 63 3.25 4.31 -12.68
CA LEU A 63 2.63 5.47 -13.31
C LEU A 63 3.33 6.79 -12.94
N LEU A 64 3.99 6.85 -11.79
CA LEU A 64 4.81 7.98 -11.35
C LEU A 64 6.26 7.92 -11.86
N GLY A 65 6.58 6.96 -12.74
CA GLY A 65 7.85 6.86 -13.45
C GLY A 65 8.93 6.03 -12.74
N ALA A 66 8.60 5.28 -11.70
CA ALA A 66 9.54 4.34 -11.10
C ALA A 66 9.71 3.08 -11.99
N GLU A 67 10.92 2.50 -12.01
CA GLU A 67 11.11 1.13 -12.48
C GLU A 67 10.55 0.17 -11.42
N VAL A 68 9.55 -0.66 -11.79
CA VAL A 68 8.85 -1.53 -10.85
C VAL A 68 8.88 -2.97 -11.33
N SER A 69 9.24 -3.88 -10.43
CA SER A 69 9.09 -5.32 -10.61
C SER A 69 8.12 -5.89 -9.58
N MET A 70 7.29 -6.85 -9.99
CA MET A 70 6.31 -7.51 -9.14
C MET A 70 6.72 -8.96 -8.86
N VAL A 71 6.76 -9.34 -7.58
CA VAL A 71 6.86 -10.73 -7.12
C VAL A 71 5.50 -11.13 -6.55
N GLY A 72 4.84 -12.10 -7.18
CA GLY A 72 3.48 -12.48 -6.84
C GLY A 72 3.04 -13.76 -7.54
N ALA A 73 1.74 -14.05 -7.52
CA ALA A 73 1.18 -15.19 -8.21
C ALA A 73 -0.22 -14.91 -8.77
N ILE A 74 -0.53 -15.55 -9.90
CA ILE A 74 -1.84 -15.56 -10.56
C ILE A 74 -2.25 -16.99 -10.90
N GLY A 75 -3.54 -17.22 -11.13
CA GLY A 75 -4.07 -18.51 -11.59
C GLY A 75 -3.99 -18.69 -13.10
N ARG A 76 -4.43 -19.89 -13.57
CA ARG A 76 -4.64 -20.20 -15.00
C ARG A 76 -6.10 -20.01 -15.38
N ASP A 77 -6.64 -18.81 -15.13
CA ASP A 77 -8.06 -18.52 -15.33
C ASP A 77 -8.30 -17.19 -16.06
N ALA A 78 -9.55 -16.88 -16.33
CA ALA A 78 -9.91 -15.63 -17.00
C ALA A 78 -9.66 -14.37 -16.13
N TYR A 79 -9.60 -14.53 -14.82
CA TYR A 79 -9.36 -13.43 -13.89
C TYR A 79 -7.91 -12.93 -13.95
N ALA A 80 -6.95 -13.82 -14.28
CA ALA A 80 -5.52 -13.46 -14.39
C ALA A 80 -5.30 -12.30 -15.35
N HIS A 81 -5.94 -12.33 -16.54
CA HIS A 81 -5.82 -11.25 -17.53
C HIS A 81 -6.37 -9.91 -16.98
N THR A 82 -7.56 -9.95 -16.34
CA THR A 82 -8.12 -8.74 -15.71
C THR A 82 -7.18 -8.18 -14.66
N ALA A 83 -6.64 -9.05 -13.80
CA ALA A 83 -5.78 -8.66 -12.69
C ALA A 83 -4.43 -8.06 -13.13
N THR A 84 -3.90 -8.42 -14.32
CA THR A 84 -2.58 -7.96 -14.81
C THR A 84 -2.66 -6.84 -15.85
N THR A 85 -3.83 -6.55 -16.42
CA THR A 85 -3.97 -5.62 -17.55
C THR A 85 -3.34 -4.25 -17.30
N ILE A 86 -3.57 -3.64 -16.13
CA ILE A 86 -3.00 -2.31 -15.82
C ILE A 86 -1.53 -2.42 -15.41
N LEU A 87 -1.10 -3.48 -14.72
CA LEU A 87 0.31 -3.76 -14.45
C LEU A 87 1.12 -3.79 -15.75
N GLU A 88 0.64 -4.52 -16.76
CA GLU A 88 1.27 -4.64 -18.08
C GLU A 88 1.32 -3.28 -18.80
N SER A 89 0.20 -2.54 -18.82
CA SER A 89 0.13 -1.23 -19.47
C SER A 89 0.97 -0.14 -18.77
N ALA A 90 1.19 -0.28 -17.46
CA ALA A 90 2.09 0.58 -16.69
C ALA A 90 3.56 0.15 -16.79
N ASN A 91 3.89 -0.86 -17.58
CA ASN A 91 5.23 -1.42 -17.76
C ASN A 91 5.87 -1.96 -16.47
N VAL A 92 5.05 -2.52 -15.57
CA VAL A 92 5.57 -3.28 -14.42
C VAL A 92 6.19 -4.59 -14.92
N ASP A 93 7.41 -4.91 -14.49
CA ASP A 93 8.02 -6.19 -14.82
C ASP A 93 7.35 -7.32 -14.05
N LEU A 94 6.67 -8.22 -14.79
CA LEU A 94 5.95 -9.38 -14.28
C LEU A 94 6.74 -10.69 -14.38
N SER A 95 8.01 -10.66 -14.75
CA SER A 95 8.84 -11.86 -14.95
C SER A 95 8.96 -12.74 -13.71
N SER A 96 8.79 -12.16 -12.51
CA SER A 96 8.75 -12.86 -11.23
C SER A 96 7.33 -13.17 -10.73
N VAL A 97 6.29 -12.94 -11.53
CA VAL A 97 4.92 -13.37 -11.23
C VAL A 97 4.72 -14.80 -11.69
N ARG A 98 4.35 -15.67 -10.76
CA ARG A 98 4.14 -17.09 -11.06
C ARG A 98 2.70 -17.38 -11.46
N THR A 99 2.54 -18.26 -12.44
CA THR A 99 1.25 -18.88 -12.72
C THR A 99 1.14 -20.21 -11.96
N VAL A 100 0.11 -20.33 -11.13
CA VAL A 100 -0.15 -21.52 -10.30
C VAL A 100 -1.49 -22.18 -10.65
N ASP A 101 -1.75 -23.38 -10.13
CA ASP A 101 -3.00 -24.09 -10.41
C ASP A 101 -4.19 -23.57 -9.58
N SER A 102 -3.93 -22.84 -8.47
CA SER A 102 -4.99 -22.15 -7.72
C SER A 102 -5.60 -21.01 -8.56
N PRO A 103 -6.89 -20.69 -8.39
CA PRO A 103 -7.49 -19.53 -9.03
C PRO A 103 -6.77 -18.23 -8.68
N THR A 104 -6.79 -17.25 -9.57
CA THR A 104 -6.32 -15.88 -9.28
C THR A 104 -7.03 -15.33 -8.04
N GLY A 105 -6.35 -14.52 -7.23
CA GLY A 105 -6.96 -13.85 -6.10
C GLY A 105 -8.20 -13.03 -6.52
N LEU A 106 -9.24 -13.06 -5.71
CA LEU A 106 -10.51 -12.40 -5.99
C LEU A 106 -10.99 -11.62 -4.80
N ALA A 107 -11.39 -10.35 -5.01
CA ALA A 107 -12.21 -9.63 -4.05
C ALA A 107 -13.65 -9.55 -4.57
N VAL A 108 -14.63 -9.96 -3.76
CA VAL A 108 -16.06 -9.76 -4.03
C VAL A 108 -16.50 -8.54 -3.23
N ILE A 109 -16.82 -7.48 -3.95
CA ILE A 109 -17.16 -6.17 -3.38
C ILE A 109 -18.62 -5.90 -3.69
N THR A 110 -19.45 -5.76 -2.68
CA THR A 110 -20.84 -5.33 -2.84
C THR A 110 -20.96 -3.87 -2.43
N VAL A 111 -21.50 -3.03 -3.31
CA VAL A 111 -21.69 -1.59 -3.06
C VAL A 111 -23.18 -1.29 -3.11
N SER A 112 -23.74 -0.72 -2.05
CA SER A 112 -25.14 -0.31 -1.94
C SER A 112 -25.35 1.14 -2.39
N ASP A 113 -26.61 1.52 -2.67
CA ASP A 113 -26.96 2.85 -3.19
C ASP A 113 -26.59 4.00 -2.24
N ASP A 114 -26.47 3.73 -0.93
CA ASP A 114 -25.98 4.68 0.10
C ASP A 114 -24.46 4.83 0.13
N GLY A 115 -23.73 4.04 -0.71
CA GLY A 115 -22.27 4.08 -0.82
C GLY A 115 -21.52 3.17 0.16
N GLU A 116 -22.24 2.44 1.03
CA GLU A 116 -21.61 1.45 1.92
C GLU A 116 -21.11 0.25 1.10
N ASN A 117 -20.00 -0.35 1.52
CA ASN A 117 -19.46 -1.54 0.87
C ASN A 117 -19.21 -2.68 1.85
N THR A 118 -19.26 -3.90 1.34
CA THR A 118 -18.77 -5.10 2.01
C THR A 118 -17.81 -5.81 1.08
N ILE A 119 -16.70 -6.31 1.64
CA ILE A 119 -15.62 -6.92 0.87
C ILE A 119 -15.31 -8.30 1.44
N ILE A 120 -15.31 -9.30 0.55
CA ILE A 120 -14.84 -10.66 0.85
C ILE A 120 -13.61 -10.92 -0.01
N VAL A 121 -12.47 -11.14 0.61
CA VAL A 121 -11.22 -11.47 -0.09
C VAL A 121 -11.01 -12.98 -0.11
N ILE A 122 -10.76 -13.52 -1.31
CA ILE A 122 -10.41 -14.92 -1.55
C ILE A 122 -8.94 -14.90 -2.02
N PRO A 123 -7.99 -15.35 -1.19
CA PRO A 123 -6.56 -15.24 -1.51
C PRO A 123 -6.17 -15.94 -2.82
N GLY A 124 -6.75 -17.09 -3.13
CA GLY A 124 -6.44 -17.84 -4.34
C GLY A 124 -4.93 -18.04 -4.53
N ALA A 125 -4.41 -17.65 -5.69
CA ALA A 125 -2.99 -17.73 -6.03
C ALA A 125 -2.06 -16.96 -5.08
N ASN A 126 -2.54 -15.88 -4.45
CA ASN A 126 -1.74 -15.12 -3.49
C ASN A 126 -1.32 -15.98 -2.28
N ALA A 127 -2.13 -16.97 -1.89
CA ALA A 127 -1.77 -17.92 -0.84
C ALA A 127 -0.58 -18.84 -1.21
N ALA A 128 -0.23 -18.93 -2.50
CA ALA A 128 0.92 -19.69 -2.99
C ALA A 128 2.20 -18.84 -3.09
N VAL A 129 2.15 -17.55 -2.74
CA VAL A 129 3.34 -16.71 -2.59
C VAL A 129 3.96 -17.02 -1.24
N ASP A 130 4.75 -18.08 -1.19
CA ASP A 130 5.46 -18.55 0.02
C ASP A 130 6.92 -18.06 0.05
N ALA A 131 7.67 -18.44 1.09
CA ALA A 131 9.08 -18.10 1.22
C ALA A 131 9.93 -18.63 0.04
N ASP A 132 9.60 -19.81 -0.49
CA ASP A 132 10.34 -20.38 -1.63
C ASP A 132 10.12 -19.58 -2.93
N VAL A 133 8.95 -18.97 -3.13
CA VAL A 133 8.68 -18.05 -4.24
C VAL A 133 9.56 -16.81 -4.11
N VAL A 134 9.63 -16.25 -2.91
CA VAL A 134 10.43 -15.05 -2.60
C VAL A 134 11.93 -15.35 -2.71
N ASP A 135 12.39 -16.48 -2.19
CA ASP A 135 13.82 -16.87 -2.22
C ASP A 135 14.34 -17.02 -3.66
N ARG A 136 13.49 -17.42 -4.62
CA ARG A 136 13.84 -17.44 -6.05
C ARG A 136 14.03 -16.06 -6.66
N SER A 137 13.50 -15.02 -6.03
CA SER A 137 13.64 -13.62 -6.44
C SER A 137 14.64 -12.86 -5.56
N ALA A 138 15.48 -13.57 -4.79
CA ALA A 138 16.40 -12.98 -3.82
C ALA A 138 17.33 -11.91 -4.42
N ASP A 139 17.91 -12.16 -5.57
CA ASP A 139 18.82 -11.21 -6.23
C ASP A 139 18.08 -9.95 -6.70
N LEU A 140 16.85 -10.09 -7.20
CA LEU A 140 15.99 -8.97 -7.58
C LEU A 140 15.66 -8.10 -6.34
N ILE A 141 15.22 -8.74 -5.25
CA ILE A 141 14.88 -8.07 -3.99
C ILE A 141 16.11 -7.38 -3.37
N ALA A 142 17.25 -8.05 -3.37
CA ALA A 142 18.49 -7.48 -2.85
C ALA A 142 19.01 -6.30 -3.70
N GLY A 143 18.72 -6.28 -4.99
CA GLY A 143 19.07 -5.19 -5.92
C GLY A 143 18.17 -3.97 -5.83
N ALA A 144 16.99 -4.08 -5.22
CA ALA A 144 16.01 -3.01 -5.14
C ALA A 144 16.44 -1.86 -4.20
N ALA A 145 16.13 -0.62 -4.57
CA ALA A 145 16.23 0.53 -3.67
C ALA A 145 15.15 0.48 -2.60
N VAL A 146 13.95 0.05 -2.98
CA VAL A 146 12.79 -0.07 -2.09
C VAL A 146 12.08 -1.41 -2.35
N VAL A 147 11.76 -2.12 -1.27
CA VAL A 147 10.90 -3.30 -1.26
C VAL A 147 9.59 -2.94 -0.59
N VAL A 148 8.46 -3.16 -1.26
CA VAL A 148 7.12 -2.83 -0.74
C VAL A 148 6.37 -4.11 -0.40
N LEU A 149 5.83 -4.19 0.81
CA LEU A 149 5.13 -5.34 1.36
C LEU A 149 3.74 -4.93 1.88
N GLN A 150 2.78 -5.88 1.88
CA GLN A 150 1.42 -5.68 2.40
C GLN A 150 0.98 -6.92 3.21
N GLY A 151 -0.26 -6.88 3.77
CA GLY A 151 -0.83 -7.96 4.56
C GLY A 151 -1.68 -8.97 3.77
N GLU A 152 -1.56 -9.08 2.44
CA GLU A 152 -2.43 -9.94 1.62
C GLU A 152 -1.73 -11.20 1.06
N ILE A 153 -0.51 -11.47 1.50
CA ILE A 153 0.25 -12.69 1.21
C ILE A 153 0.67 -13.37 2.51
N PRO A 154 1.07 -14.65 2.47
CA PRO A 154 1.54 -15.34 3.66
C PRO A 154 2.67 -14.62 4.40
N ALA A 155 2.60 -14.55 5.73
CA ALA A 155 3.60 -13.90 6.57
C ALA A 155 5.04 -14.38 6.30
N ALA A 156 5.23 -15.67 5.98
CA ALA A 156 6.52 -16.24 5.62
C ALA A 156 7.15 -15.60 4.37
N ALA A 157 6.33 -15.17 3.40
CA ALA A 157 6.80 -14.45 2.22
C ALA A 157 7.31 -13.06 2.59
N SER A 158 6.56 -12.31 3.42
CA SER A 158 6.97 -11.00 3.91
C SER A 158 8.28 -11.09 4.72
N ALA A 159 8.41 -12.11 5.58
CA ALA A 159 9.63 -12.37 6.34
C ALA A 159 10.82 -12.70 5.43
N ALA A 160 10.62 -13.50 4.39
CA ALA A 160 11.65 -13.81 3.41
C ALA A 160 12.08 -12.55 2.63
N ALA A 161 11.11 -11.73 2.17
CA ALA A 161 11.39 -10.50 1.44
C ALA A 161 12.16 -9.47 2.31
N ALA A 162 11.73 -9.28 3.54
CA ALA A 162 12.42 -8.40 4.49
C ALA A 162 13.86 -8.85 4.77
N ARG A 163 14.10 -10.17 4.84
CA ARG A 163 15.45 -10.74 5.03
C ARG A 163 16.37 -10.50 3.83
N TRP A 164 15.85 -10.59 2.59
CA TRP A 164 16.63 -10.37 1.38
C TRP A 164 16.80 -8.89 1.04
N ALA A 165 15.92 -8.03 1.50
CA ALA A 165 16.00 -6.60 1.25
C ALA A 165 17.30 -6.02 1.80
N THR A 166 18.07 -5.33 0.95
CA THR A 166 19.25 -4.55 1.32
C THR A 166 18.99 -3.05 1.21
N GLY A 167 17.91 -2.66 0.51
CA GLY A 167 17.35 -1.33 0.45
C GLY A 167 16.33 -1.08 1.57
N ARG A 168 15.50 -0.05 1.40
CA ARG A 168 14.40 0.25 2.34
C ARG A 168 13.25 -0.76 2.21
N VAL A 169 12.64 -1.12 3.32
CA VAL A 169 11.42 -1.93 3.35
C VAL A 169 10.25 -1.03 3.71
N VAL A 170 9.39 -0.72 2.75
CA VAL A 170 8.09 -0.07 3.00
C VAL A 170 7.09 -1.17 3.33
N LEU A 171 6.70 -1.28 4.59
CA LEU A 171 5.70 -2.24 5.04
C LEU A 171 4.36 -1.54 5.26
N ASN A 172 3.42 -1.71 4.31
CA ASN A 172 2.04 -1.31 4.50
C ASN A 172 1.26 -2.48 5.08
N LEU A 173 1.17 -2.57 6.42
CA LEU A 173 0.53 -3.70 7.09
C LEU A 173 -1.01 -3.58 7.05
N ALA A 174 -1.55 -3.71 5.86
CA ALA A 174 -2.97 -3.66 5.51
C ALA A 174 -3.35 -4.88 4.65
N PRO A 175 -4.30 -5.73 5.10
CA PRO A 175 -4.80 -5.80 6.48
C PRO A 175 -3.69 -6.17 7.47
N VAL A 176 -3.92 -5.89 8.75
CA VAL A 176 -3.01 -6.31 9.80
C VAL A 176 -3.05 -7.83 9.93
N ILE A 177 -1.91 -8.46 9.67
CA ILE A 177 -1.67 -9.90 9.88
C ILE A 177 -0.59 -10.08 10.93
N GLU A 178 -0.49 -11.26 11.51
CA GLU A 178 0.57 -11.58 12.44
C GLU A 178 1.90 -11.78 11.68
N LEU A 179 2.90 -10.94 11.99
CA LEU A 179 4.27 -11.03 11.47
C LEU A 179 5.25 -11.24 12.63
N ASP A 180 6.40 -11.84 12.33
CA ASP A 180 7.47 -11.91 13.32
C ASP A 180 8.06 -10.51 13.61
N GLU A 181 8.64 -10.36 14.80
CA GLU A 181 9.20 -9.10 15.29
C GLU A 181 10.29 -8.54 14.35
N ALA A 182 11.12 -9.41 13.77
CA ALA A 182 12.21 -9.00 12.88
C ALA A 182 11.65 -8.39 11.59
N THR A 183 10.57 -8.93 11.05
CA THR A 183 9.89 -8.41 9.85
C THR A 183 9.29 -7.03 10.13
N VAL A 184 8.62 -6.85 11.27
CA VAL A 184 8.06 -5.53 11.65
C VAL A 184 9.17 -4.51 11.90
N ALA A 185 10.24 -4.91 12.60
CA ALA A 185 11.38 -4.03 12.88
C ALA A 185 12.22 -3.66 11.64
N ALA A 186 12.15 -4.45 10.57
CA ALA A 186 12.79 -4.14 9.30
C ALA A 186 12.13 -2.96 8.56
N ALA A 187 10.88 -2.62 8.91
CA ALA A 187 10.12 -1.56 8.23
C ALA A 187 10.81 -0.18 8.35
N ASP A 188 10.93 0.47 7.21
CA ASP A 188 11.47 1.83 7.07
C ASP A 188 10.91 2.50 5.81
N PRO A 189 9.65 3.01 5.85
CA PRO A 189 8.72 3.08 6.97
C PRO A 189 7.75 1.90 7.10
N LEU A 190 7.20 1.74 8.31
CA LEU A 190 5.91 1.09 8.54
C LEU A 190 4.79 2.09 8.17
N VAL A 191 3.90 1.70 7.27
CA VAL A 191 2.75 2.51 6.83
C VAL A 191 1.47 1.86 7.32
N VAL A 192 0.70 2.57 8.13
CA VAL A 192 -0.57 2.11 8.71
C VAL A 192 -1.56 3.28 8.79
N ASN A 193 -2.87 2.99 8.84
CA ASN A 193 -3.88 3.95 9.25
C ASN A 193 -4.11 3.87 10.77
N GLU A 194 -5.02 4.71 11.32
CA GLU A 194 -5.30 4.78 12.76
C GLU A 194 -5.77 3.42 13.32
N HIS A 195 -6.64 2.73 12.57
CA HIS A 195 -7.18 1.44 12.97
C HIS A 195 -6.11 0.33 12.94
N GLU A 196 -5.34 0.29 11.87
CA GLU A 196 -4.24 -0.67 11.69
C GLU A 196 -3.15 -0.48 12.75
N ALA A 197 -2.82 0.77 13.09
CA ALA A 197 -1.86 1.08 14.15
C ALA A 197 -2.33 0.55 15.50
N ALA A 198 -3.61 0.72 15.83
CA ALA A 198 -4.18 0.21 17.08
C ALA A 198 -4.20 -1.33 17.12
N LEU A 199 -4.57 -2.00 16.02
CA LEU A 199 -4.54 -3.45 15.91
C LEU A 199 -3.11 -4.01 16.05
N LEU A 200 -2.15 -3.40 15.35
CA LEU A 200 -0.75 -3.82 15.44
C LEU A 200 -0.19 -3.65 16.86
N LEU A 201 -0.44 -2.52 17.50
CA LEU A 201 -0.02 -2.31 18.88
C LEU A 201 -0.63 -3.32 19.84
N ALA A 202 -1.89 -3.73 19.65
CA ALA A 202 -2.52 -4.76 20.45
C ALA A 202 -1.83 -6.14 20.27
N GLN A 203 -1.31 -6.44 19.07
CA GLN A 203 -0.52 -7.66 18.81
C GLN A 203 0.88 -7.56 19.44
N LEU A 204 1.57 -6.44 19.28
CA LEU A 204 2.95 -6.24 19.72
C LEU A 204 3.08 -6.08 21.25
N THR A 205 2.04 -5.55 21.89
CA THR A 205 2.00 -5.28 23.34
C THR A 205 0.70 -5.80 23.96
N PRO A 206 0.52 -7.14 24.06
CA PRO A 206 -0.72 -7.73 24.57
C PRO A 206 -1.03 -7.24 25.99
N GLY A 207 -2.28 -6.81 26.19
CA GLY A 207 -2.76 -6.31 27.49
C GLY A 207 -2.45 -4.82 27.77
N ALA A 208 -1.77 -4.13 26.87
CA ALA A 208 -1.63 -2.68 26.98
C ALA A 208 -2.95 -1.98 26.57
N GLU A 209 -3.22 -0.82 27.19
CA GLU A 209 -4.35 0.02 26.79
C GLU A 209 -4.19 0.51 25.34
N PRO A 210 -5.29 0.68 24.59
CA PRO A 210 -5.24 1.30 23.27
C PRO A 210 -4.60 2.69 23.31
N PRO A 211 -3.92 3.12 22.23
CA PRO A 211 -3.35 4.46 22.19
C PRO A 211 -4.47 5.52 22.28
N ALA A 212 -4.27 6.56 23.09
CA ALA A 212 -5.24 7.63 23.27
C ALA A 212 -5.23 8.66 22.12
N SER A 213 -4.22 8.62 21.25
CA SER A 213 -4.09 9.49 20.08
C SER A 213 -3.17 8.88 19.02
N ASP A 214 -3.28 9.40 17.79
CA ASP A 214 -2.39 9.03 16.67
C ASP A 214 -0.92 9.30 17.00
N ALA A 215 -0.62 10.41 17.69
CA ALA A 215 0.74 10.75 18.11
C ALA A 215 1.28 9.72 19.11
N GLU A 216 0.46 9.25 20.04
CA GLU A 216 0.84 8.18 20.96
C GLU A 216 1.04 6.85 20.22
N ALA A 217 0.14 6.51 19.28
CA ALA A 217 0.28 5.29 18.48
C ALA A 217 1.62 5.25 17.74
N VAL A 218 1.99 6.34 17.09
CA VAL A 218 3.25 6.48 16.36
C VAL A 218 4.45 6.40 17.31
N ALA A 219 4.39 7.08 18.46
CA ALA A 219 5.46 7.04 19.47
C ALA A 219 5.69 5.62 19.99
N ARG A 220 4.61 4.90 20.33
CA ARG A 220 4.70 3.52 20.85
C ARG A 220 5.26 2.55 19.80
N LEU A 221 4.89 2.68 18.52
CA LEU A 221 5.48 1.88 17.44
C LEU A 221 6.97 2.16 17.28
N ARG A 222 7.40 3.42 17.42
CA ARG A 222 8.81 3.78 17.42
C ARG A 222 9.57 3.22 18.64
N GLU A 223 8.99 3.33 19.82
CA GLU A 223 9.54 2.78 21.05
C GLU A 223 9.66 1.25 21.00
N TRP A 224 8.72 0.58 20.33
CA TRP A 224 8.79 -0.88 20.12
C TRP A 224 9.95 -1.29 19.22
N GLY A 225 10.48 -0.41 18.36
CA GLY A 225 11.67 -0.67 17.55
C GLY A 225 11.52 -0.47 16.04
N VAL A 226 10.36 -0.02 15.54
CA VAL A 226 10.19 0.35 14.13
C VAL A 226 11.06 1.55 13.79
N ARG A 227 11.80 1.53 12.67
CA ARG A 227 12.78 2.58 12.31
C ARG A 227 12.12 3.91 11.93
N SER A 228 11.02 3.86 11.20
CA SER A 228 10.19 5.01 10.88
C SER A 228 8.75 4.58 10.69
N VAL A 229 7.82 5.45 11.03
CA VAL A 229 6.38 5.19 10.95
C VAL A 229 5.72 6.31 10.15
N VAL A 230 4.80 5.94 9.26
CA VAL A 230 3.90 6.84 8.56
C VAL A 230 2.48 6.40 8.90
N LEU A 231 1.76 7.22 9.66
CA LEU A 231 0.36 6.98 10.00
C LEU A 231 -0.52 7.85 9.12
N THR A 232 -1.30 7.23 8.21
CA THR A 232 -2.22 7.92 7.31
C THR A 232 -3.54 8.22 8.02
N ARG A 233 -4.13 9.42 7.79
CA ARG A 233 -5.33 9.92 8.46
C ARG A 233 -6.36 10.46 7.45
N GLY A 234 -6.43 9.85 6.28
CA GLY A 234 -7.36 10.26 5.22
C GLY A 234 -7.24 11.76 4.89
N ALA A 235 -8.33 12.49 5.01
CA ALA A 235 -8.39 13.93 4.71
C ALA A 235 -7.50 14.80 5.62
N LEU A 236 -7.03 14.29 6.76
CA LEU A 236 -6.11 14.99 7.64
C LEU A 236 -4.63 14.83 7.22
N GLY A 237 -4.33 14.02 6.22
CA GLY A 237 -2.99 13.77 5.74
C GLY A 237 -2.28 12.63 6.47
N ALA A 238 -1.05 12.83 6.93
CA ALA A 238 -0.27 11.79 7.59
C ALA A 238 0.57 12.35 8.75
N ILE A 239 0.93 11.47 9.69
CA ILE A 239 1.96 11.71 10.70
C ILE A 239 3.18 10.88 10.33
N ILE A 240 4.35 11.50 10.35
CA ILE A 240 5.65 10.84 10.19
C ILE A 240 6.34 10.83 11.55
N ALA A 241 6.95 9.70 11.91
CA ALA A 241 7.89 9.63 13.01
C ALA A 241 9.12 8.83 12.62
N ASP A 242 10.29 9.41 12.81
CA ASP A 242 11.59 8.82 12.50
C ASP A 242 12.65 9.27 13.54
N ALA A 243 13.93 9.19 13.19
CA ALA A 243 15.03 9.61 14.07
C ALA A 243 15.06 11.14 14.29
N ASP A 244 14.53 11.92 13.36
CA ASP A 244 14.52 13.39 13.42
C ASP A 244 13.33 13.94 14.23
N GLY A 245 12.37 13.05 14.59
CA GLY A 245 11.22 13.40 15.43
C GLY A 245 9.88 13.03 14.83
N THR A 246 8.83 13.71 15.28
CA THR A 246 7.45 13.50 14.81
C THR A 246 6.93 14.75 14.14
N ASP A 247 6.30 14.59 12.98
CA ASP A 247 5.81 15.70 12.18
C ASP A 247 4.50 15.36 11.48
N ALA A 248 3.68 16.37 11.19
CA ALA A 248 2.42 16.22 10.48
C ALA A 248 2.53 16.76 9.04
N VAL A 249 2.06 15.99 8.08
CA VAL A 249 1.95 16.38 6.68
C VAL A 249 0.47 16.52 6.33
N PRO A 250 -0.04 17.73 6.12
CA PRO A 250 -1.46 17.96 5.85
C PRO A 250 -1.85 17.50 4.45
N SER A 251 -3.10 17.04 4.28
CA SER A 251 -3.67 16.72 2.97
C SER A 251 -4.23 17.97 2.28
N PRO A 252 -4.14 18.05 0.95
CA PRO A 252 -4.94 18.99 0.18
C PRO A 252 -6.44 18.78 0.40
N ALA A 253 -7.20 19.86 0.50
CA ALA A 253 -8.66 19.78 0.55
C ALA A 253 -9.21 19.52 -0.87
N VAL A 254 -9.83 18.37 -1.07
CA VAL A 254 -10.45 17.95 -2.34
C VAL A 254 -11.85 17.40 -2.10
N VAL A 255 -12.66 17.31 -3.16
CA VAL A 255 -13.95 16.61 -3.11
C VAL A 255 -13.70 15.13 -3.35
N SER A 256 -13.98 14.30 -2.37
CA SER A 256 -13.86 12.84 -2.50
C SER A 256 -15.08 12.28 -3.25
N VAL A 257 -14.80 11.52 -4.31
CA VAL A 257 -15.78 10.76 -5.11
C VAL A 257 -15.74 9.29 -4.74
N ASP A 258 -14.52 8.74 -4.59
CA ASP A 258 -14.27 7.34 -4.26
C ASP A 258 -12.93 7.25 -3.53
N SER A 259 -12.92 6.70 -2.32
CA SER A 259 -11.69 6.55 -1.52
C SER A 259 -10.96 5.22 -1.76
N SER A 260 -11.51 4.34 -2.62
CA SER A 260 -10.91 3.04 -2.93
C SER A 260 -9.51 3.19 -3.50
N GLY A 261 -8.55 2.48 -2.94
CA GLY A 261 -7.16 2.47 -3.41
C GLY A 261 -6.34 3.74 -3.16
N ALA A 262 -6.90 4.76 -2.48
CA ALA A 262 -6.13 5.98 -2.17
C ALA A 262 -4.92 5.70 -1.27
N GLY A 263 -5.06 4.77 -0.32
CA GLY A 263 -3.95 4.26 0.50
C GLY A 263 -2.88 3.55 -0.34
N ASP A 264 -3.29 2.75 -1.32
CA ASP A 264 -2.36 2.07 -2.23
C ASP A 264 -1.65 3.07 -3.16
N ALA A 265 -2.37 4.08 -3.67
CA ALA A 265 -1.79 5.19 -4.44
C ALA A 265 -0.74 5.94 -3.61
N PHE A 266 -1.04 6.22 -2.33
CA PHE A 266 -0.12 6.81 -1.39
C PHE A 266 1.15 5.96 -1.22
N VAL A 267 0.99 4.65 -0.94
CA VAL A 267 2.14 3.74 -0.68
C VAL A 267 2.99 3.56 -1.93
N GLY A 268 2.37 3.41 -3.12
CA GLY A 268 3.10 3.33 -4.38
C GLY A 268 3.92 4.60 -4.67
N ALA A 269 3.30 5.78 -4.46
CA ALA A 269 3.99 7.07 -4.58
C ALA A 269 5.15 7.22 -3.58
N LEU A 270 4.92 6.82 -2.33
CA LEU A 270 5.96 6.80 -1.29
C LEU A 270 7.15 5.93 -1.72
N GLY A 271 6.89 4.70 -2.17
CA GLY A 271 7.93 3.79 -2.66
C GLY A 271 8.72 4.35 -3.83
N ALA A 272 8.03 4.93 -4.82
CA ALA A 272 8.65 5.54 -6.00
C ALA A 272 9.60 6.70 -5.61
N ARG A 273 9.17 7.58 -4.69
CA ARG A 273 9.98 8.74 -4.28
C ARG A 273 11.16 8.35 -3.40
N LEU A 274 10.97 7.39 -2.50
CA LEU A 274 12.07 6.84 -1.71
C LEU A 274 13.11 6.15 -2.59
N ALA A 275 12.67 5.43 -3.64
CA ALA A 275 13.58 4.81 -4.61
C ALA A 275 14.34 5.86 -5.45
N ALA A 276 13.76 7.02 -5.70
CA ALA A 276 14.41 8.16 -6.35
C ALA A 276 15.39 8.91 -5.43
N GLY A 277 15.44 8.58 -4.12
CA GLY A 277 16.37 9.15 -3.15
C GLY A 277 15.83 10.31 -2.34
N ASP A 278 14.53 10.58 -2.40
CA ASP A 278 13.91 11.61 -1.56
C ASP A 278 13.99 11.25 -0.08
N SER A 279 13.99 12.27 0.77
CA SER A 279 13.77 12.10 2.21
C SER A 279 12.36 11.56 2.48
N LEU A 280 12.15 10.92 3.64
CA LEU A 280 10.84 10.41 4.04
C LEU A 280 9.78 11.52 4.02
N ARG A 281 10.12 12.72 4.51
CA ARG A 281 9.22 13.87 4.52
C ARG A 281 8.79 14.31 3.10
N GLU A 282 9.74 14.43 2.17
CA GLU A 282 9.46 14.81 0.79
C GLU A 282 8.60 13.75 0.10
N ALA A 283 8.94 12.47 0.28
CA ALA A 283 8.21 11.35 -0.28
C ALA A 283 6.76 11.29 0.25
N VAL A 284 6.54 11.45 1.57
CA VAL A 284 5.20 11.52 2.17
C VAL A 284 4.44 12.75 1.69
N GLY A 285 5.11 13.90 1.55
CA GLY A 285 4.51 15.13 1.03
C GLY A 285 3.91 14.94 -0.37
N LEU A 286 4.61 14.24 -1.27
CA LEU A 286 4.05 13.86 -2.57
C LEU A 286 2.96 12.80 -2.44
N ALA A 287 3.20 11.76 -1.63
CA ALA A 287 2.27 10.64 -1.48
C ALA A 287 0.87 11.09 -0.97
N VAL A 288 0.81 12.03 -0.04
CA VAL A 288 -0.45 12.65 0.43
C VAL A 288 -1.20 13.32 -0.74
N ARG A 289 -0.51 14.04 -1.62
CA ARG A 289 -1.09 14.69 -2.79
C ARG A 289 -1.58 13.69 -3.83
N VAL A 290 -0.87 12.58 -4.00
CA VAL A 290 -1.26 11.46 -4.87
C VAL A 290 -2.53 10.78 -4.34
N GLY A 291 -2.61 10.48 -3.05
CA GLY A 291 -3.83 9.98 -2.43
C GLY A 291 -5.01 10.95 -2.58
N ALA A 292 -4.77 12.26 -2.39
CA ALA A 292 -5.78 13.29 -2.60
C ALA A 292 -6.21 13.43 -4.08
N PHE A 293 -5.33 13.14 -5.04
CA PHE A 293 -5.69 13.07 -6.47
C PHE A 293 -6.60 11.87 -6.74
N ALA A 294 -6.21 10.69 -6.25
CA ALA A 294 -6.92 9.44 -6.51
C ALA A 294 -8.39 9.47 -6.05
N VAL A 295 -8.67 10.05 -4.88
CA VAL A 295 -10.05 10.08 -4.35
C VAL A 295 -11.03 10.93 -5.18
N GLN A 296 -10.58 11.72 -6.15
CA GLN A 296 -11.44 12.58 -6.98
C GLN A 296 -12.09 11.85 -8.16
N SER A 297 -11.70 10.60 -8.41
CA SER A 297 -12.21 9.77 -9.50
C SER A 297 -12.64 8.40 -9.00
N ARG A 298 -13.53 7.72 -9.73
CA ARG A 298 -13.98 6.37 -9.38
C ARG A 298 -12.96 5.32 -9.80
N GLY A 299 -12.89 4.27 -9.01
CA GLY A 299 -12.05 3.10 -9.22
C GLY A 299 -10.69 3.22 -8.55
N THR A 300 -9.99 2.11 -8.40
CA THR A 300 -8.69 2.02 -7.73
C THR A 300 -7.58 2.43 -8.69
N GLN A 301 -7.01 1.49 -9.44
CA GLN A 301 -5.89 1.77 -10.36
C GLN A 301 -6.22 2.80 -11.46
N PRO A 302 -7.44 2.86 -12.03
CA PRO A 302 -7.78 3.88 -13.03
C PRO A 302 -7.79 5.32 -12.51
N SER A 303 -7.88 5.54 -11.20
CA SER A 303 -7.87 6.88 -10.58
C SER A 303 -6.47 7.44 -10.31
N TYR A 304 -5.43 6.63 -10.48
CA TYR A 304 -4.08 7.03 -10.10
C TYR A 304 -3.47 8.03 -11.08
N PRO A 305 -2.73 9.04 -10.60
CA PRO A 305 -2.09 10.01 -11.47
C PRO A 305 -0.89 9.41 -12.21
N HIS A 306 -0.64 9.95 -13.40
CA HIS A 306 0.58 9.71 -14.16
C HIS A 306 1.67 10.73 -13.82
N ALA A 307 2.91 10.41 -14.16
CA ALA A 307 4.00 11.37 -14.11
C ALA A 307 3.68 12.58 -15.00
N GLY A 308 3.70 13.79 -14.40
CA GLY A 308 3.36 15.03 -15.10
C GLY A 308 1.93 15.53 -14.86
N ASP A 309 1.05 14.75 -14.25
CA ASP A 309 -0.27 15.23 -13.84
C ASP A 309 -0.16 16.31 -12.76
N ILE A 310 -1.10 17.27 -12.78
CA ILE A 310 -1.16 18.32 -11.77
C ILE A 310 -1.82 17.79 -10.51
N LEU A 311 -1.01 17.55 -9.50
CA LEU A 311 -1.49 17.07 -8.20
C LEU A 311 -2.09 18.22 -7.38
N PRO A 312 -3.13 17.94 -6.56
CA PRO A 312 -3.68 18.92 -5.61
C PRO A 312 -2.61 19.50 -4.69
N GLU A 313 -2.77 20.75 -4.28
CA GLU A 313 -1.84 21.44 -3.39
C GLU A 313 -2.48 21.79 -2.06
N VAL A 314 -1.68 21.74 -0.99
CA VAL A 314 -2.09 22.23 0.33
C VAL A 314 -2.17 23.76 0.25
N ARG A 315 -3.38 24.32 0.41
CA ARG A 315 -3.53 25.76 0.50
C ARG A 315 -2.93 26.27 1.81
N THR A 316 -1.78 26.91 1.74
CA THR A 316 -1.30 27.74 2.84
C THR A 316 -2.21 28.95 2.94
N GLY A 317 -3.09 28.97 3.96
CA GLY A 317 -3.97 30.11 4.20
C GLY A 317 -3.15 31.37 4.48
N HIS A 318 -3.01 32.24 3.48
CA HIS A 318 -2.69 33.63 3.74
C HIS A 318 -3.97 34.25 4.34
N THR A 319 -4.02 34.37 5.66
CA THR A 319 -4.99 35.26 6.32
C THR A 319 -4.60 36.69 5.98
N THR A 320 -5.12 37.20 4.85
CA THR A 320 -5.11 38.63 4.61
C THR A 320 -6.11 39.23 5.61
N GLN A 321 -5.64 39.72 6.75
CA GLN A 321 -6.41 40.64 7.57
C GLN A 321 -6.67 41.87 6.68
N GLN A 322 -7.84 41.95 6.09
CA GLN A 322 -8.37 43.20 5.61
C GLN A 322 -8.63 44.09 6.83
N ASN A 323 -7.71 45.02 7.08
CA ASN A 323 -7.92 46.15 7.93
C ASN A 323 -9.00 47.01 7.27
N GLU A 324 -10.27 46.80 7.61
CA GLU A 324 -11.32 47.81 7.36
C GLU A 324 -11.09 48.94 8.33
N ALA A 325 -10.34 49.94 7.87
CA ALA A 325 -10.40 51.28 8.43
C ALA A 325 -11.71 51.92 7.93
N HIS A 326 -12.69 52.06 8.80
CA HIS A 326 -13.80 53.00 8.59
C HIS A 326 -13.38 54.40 8.98
N PRO A 327 -13.81 55.42 8.18
CA PRO A 327 -13.58 56.82 8.44
C PRO A 327 -14.40 57.38 9.62
#